data_6887e3904bfe5308a1bce135d026cf24
#
_entry.id   6887e3904bfe5308a1bce135d026cf24
#
_cell.length_a   1.000
_cell.length_b   1.000
_cell.length_c   1.000
_cell.angle_alpha   90.00
_cell.angle_beta   90.00
_cell.angle_gamma   90.00
#
_symmetry.space_group_name_H-M   'P 1'
#
loop_
_entity.id
_entity.type
_entity.pdbx_description
1 polymer ?
#
loop_
_entity_poly.entity_id
_entity_poly.type
_entity_poly.pdbx_seq_one_letter_code
_entity_poly.pdbx_strand_id
1 'polypeptide(L)'
;MDIFNYSRRETSEVNIGATPMGGSNPIRIQSMTNTSTQDTDACVAQAKRIVDAGGEYVRLTTQGVKEAENLMSINAALRQDGYMVPLVADVHFNPKVADVAAQYAEKVRINPGNYVDAARTFKHLEYTDEEYAQEVRKIRDRFIPFLNICKANHTAIRIGVNHGSLSDRIMSRYGDTPEGMVESCMEFLRICVAEKFMDVVISIKASNTVIMVKTVRLLAHIMEKEGMHFPLHLGVTEAGDGEDGRIKSALGIGALLADGLGDTVRVSLSEAPEAEIPVARKLVDYMTQRRNHPYIPGAVAPEFHYLSPERRTTTAVHNIGGENLPVVIAVRLDGNMDFNPQFTPDYVYAGRQLPEHPIKGMQYIIDADLWNGQPDTWPAFKSEQLPFVSGFNASLKFLFISYMGLDDEAIACLKYHPEIVLVAQSIHPNRLGEYRALAHQLMNEGLKNPLVFFQHYAEDEVENLQIKSAADMGALIIDGFCDGILLFNQSKQKGGKKISDKVTDATAFGILQAGRVRTSKTEYISCPGCGRTLYDLESTIARIKQATSHLKGLKIGIMGCIVNGPGEMADADYGYVGAGRGKISLYKKKECIEKNIPEEEAVEKLIELIKKNGDYTER
;
A
#
# COMPACT_ATOMS: atom_id res chain seq x y z
N MET A 1 -5.05 -3.65 -21.47
CA MET A 1 -4.86 -4.43 -20.22
C MET A 1 -6.23 -4.97 -19.83
N ASP A 2 -6.33 -6.27 -19.55
CA ASP A 2 -7.55 -6.88 -19.00
C ASP A 2 -7.51 -6.72 -17.47
N ILE A 3 -8.45 -5.96 -16.91
CA ILE A 3 -8.53 -5.68 -15.45
C ILE A 3 -9.42 -6.70 -14.73
N PHE A 4 -10.08 -7.58 -15.43
CA PHE A 4 -10.98 -8.60 -14.88
C PHE A 4 -10.27 -9.94 -14.71
N ASN A 5 -9.37 -10.26 -15.63
CA ASN A 5 -8.68 -11.54 -15.65
C ASN A 5 -7.22 -11.37 -15.25
N TYR A 6 -6.78 -12.17 -14.29
CA TYR A 6 -5.42 -12.08 -13.76
C TYR A 6 -4.41 -12.61 -14.77
N SER A 7 -3.54 -11.73 -15.23
CA SER A 7 -2.39 -12.07 -16.07
C SER A 7 -1.19 -11.23 -15.64
N ARG A 8 -0.05 -11.88 -15.38
CA ARG A 8 1.17 -11.16 -15.02
C ARG A 8 1.73 -10.45 -16.26
N ARG A 9 2.07 -9.16 -16.10
CA ARG A 9 2.74 -8.37 -17.14
C ARG A 9 4.05 -9.05 -17.55
N GLU A 10 4.30 -9.17 -18.83
CA GLU A 10 5.59 -9.63 -19.36
C GLU A 10 6.67 -8.58 -19.11
N THR A 11 7.80 -9.01 -18.55
CA THR A 11 8.94 -8.16 -18.26
C THR A 11 10.22 -8.81 -18.74
N SER A 12 11.27 -7.99 -18.95
CA SER A 12 12.61 -8.48 -19.24
C SER A 12 13.16 -9.24 -18.03
N GLU A 13 13.94 -10.29 -18.27
CA GLU A 13 14.73 -10.91 -17.24
C GLU A 13 15.93 -10.03 -16.91
N VAL A 14 16.20 -9.83 -15.63
CA VAL A 14 17.36 -9.11 -15.09
C VAL A 14 18.19 -10.05 -14.25
N ASN A 15 19.49 -10.15 -14.59
CA ASN A 15 20.44 -10.97 -13.85
C ASN A 15 20.91 -10.24 -12.59
N ILE A 16 20.72 -10.87 -11.41
CA ILE A 16 21.13 -10.32 -10.12
C ILE A 16 21.82 -11.45 -9.34
N GLY A 17 23.13 -11.60 -9.51
CA GLY A 17 23.86 -12.73 -8.95
C GLY A 17 23.22 -14.07 -9.32
N ALA A 18 23.02 -14.93 -8.33
CA ALA A 18 22.40 -16.25 -8.51
C ALA A 18 20.85 -16.23 -8.55
N THR A 19 20.21 -15.07 -8.41
CA THR A 19 18.75 -14.96 -8.26
C THR A 19 18.19 -13.99 -9.31
N PRO A 20 17.90 -14.45 -10.54
CA PRO A 20 17.34 -13.60 -11.58
C PRO A 20 15.90 -13.15 -11.24
N MET A 21 15.48 -12.03 -11.83
CA MET A 21 14.18 -11.37 -11.61
C MET A 21 13.54 -11.03 -12.95
N GLY A 22 12.21 -10.95 -12.98
CA GLY A 22 11.46 -10.64 -14.20
C GLY A 22 11.30 -11.86 -15.11
N GLY A 23 10.79 -11.67 -16.30
CA GLY A 23 10.47 -12.75 -17.23
C GLY A 23 9.53 -13.79 -16.60
N SER A 24 9.88 -15.05 -16.72
CA SER A 24 9.14 -16.18 -16.13
C SER A 24 9.47 -16.46 -14.67
N ASN A 25 10.44 -15.73 -14.08
CA ASN A 25 10.84 -15.93 -12.68
C ASN A 25 9.69 -15.64 -11.70
N PRO A 26 9.68 -16.31 -10.53
CA PRO A 26 8.71 -16.01 -9.51
C PRO A 26 8.88 -14.56 -8.99
N ILE A 27 7.81 -14.01 -8.39
CA ILE A 27 7.89 -12.72 -7.70
C ILE A 27 8.79 -12.88 -6.49
N ARG A 28 9.89 -12.11 -6.46
CA ARG A 28 10.94 -12.21 -5.45
C ARG A 28 10.58 -11.41 -4.20
N ILE A 29 11.13 -11.84 -3.06
CA ILE A 29 10.93 -11.17 -1.76
C ILE A 29 12.24 -10.56 -1.29
N GLN A 30 12.21 -9.27 -0.97
CA GLN A 30 13.35 -8.51 -0.48
C GLN A 30 13.06 -7.94 0.90
N SER A 31 14.08 -7.92 1.79
CA SER A 31 14.09 -7.07 2.97
C SER A 31 15.38 -6.26 3.05
N MET A 32 15.54 -5.48 4.12
CA MET A 32 16.65 -4.56 4.30
C MET A 32 17.16 -4.61 5.73
N THR A 33 18.49 -4.66 5.89
CA THR A 33 19.09 -4.58 7.23
C THR A 33 18.86 -3.21 7.87
N ASN A 34 18.77 -3.20 9.20
CA ASN A 34 18.76 -1.98 10.00
C ASN A 34 20.05 -1.78 10.82
N THR A 35 21.04 -2.67 10.63
CA THR A 35 22.39 -2.58 11.20
C THR A 35 23.25 -1.54 10.47
N SER A 36 24.30 -1.06 11.14
CA SER A 36 25.33 -0.24 10.49
C SER A 36 26.09 -1.09 9.45
N THR A 37 26.15 -0.64 8.20
CA THR A 37 26.88 -1.36 7.13
C THR A 37 28.40 -1.35 7.33
N GLN A 38 28.93 -0.59 8.29
CA GLN A 38 30.33 -0.67 8.73
C GLN A 38 30.59 -1.82 9.72
N ASP A 39 29.53 -2.41 10.30
CA ASP A 39 29.61 -3.57 11.18
C ASP A 39 29.31 -4.84 10.40
N THR A 40 30.40 -5.51 9.95
CA THR A 40 30.32 -6.71 9.13
C THR A 40 29.55 -7.82 9.84
N ASP A 41 29.87 -8.09 11.11
CA ASP A 41 29.31 -9.23 11.85
C ASP A 41 27.80 -9.04 12.09
N ALA A 42 27.40 -7.84 12.49
CA ALA A 42 25.98 -7.50 12.69
C ALA A 42 25.19 -7.61 11.36
N CYS A 43 25.76 -7.11 10.24
CA CYS A 43 25.13 -7.22 8.92
C CYS A 43 24.99 -8.67 8.46
N VAL A 44 26.03 -9.47 8.61
CA VAL A 44 26.03 -10.90 8.24
C VAL A 44 24.99 -11.66 9.07
N ALA A 45 24.97 -11.46 10.39
CA ALA A 45 24.00 -12.10 11.28
C ALA A 45 22.55 -11.74 10.91
N GLN A 46 22.28 -10.48 10.60
CA GLN A 46 20.93 -10.05 10.21
C GLN A 46 20.56 -10.52 8.80
N ALA A 47 21.49 -10.48 7.84
CA ALA A 47 21.27 -11.01 6.50
C ALA A 47 20.89 -12.49 6.53
N LYS A 48 21.57 -13.30 7.36
CA LYS A 48 21.22 -14.71 7.55
C LYS A 48 19.80 -14.88 8.06
N ARG A 49 19.38 -14.14 9.09
CA ARG A 49 17.99 -14.21 9.59
C ARG A 49 16.96 -13.86 8.53
N ILE A 50 17.24 -12.85 7.69
CA ILE A 50 16.38 -12.49 6.56
C ILE A 50 16.29 -13.64 5.55
N VAL A 51 17.42 -14.27 5.19
CA VAL A 51 17.45 -15.40 4.25
C VAL A 51 16.77 -16.64 4.83
N ASP A 52 17.03 -16.95 6.10
CA ASP A 52 16.43 -18.10 6.80
C ASP A 52 14.91 -17.95 6.92
N ALA A 53 14.40 -16.70 6.99
CA ALA A 53 12.97 -16.41 6.90
C ALA A 53 12.39 -16.52 5.47
N GLY A 54 13.23 -16.72 4.45
CA GLY A 54 12.83 -16.86 3.04
C GLY A 54 13.06 -15.61 2.17
N GLY A 55 13.88 -14.65 2.63
CA GLY A 55 14.30 -13.50 1.84
C GLY A 55 15.23 -13.88 0.70
N GLU A 56 14.99 -13.32 -0.49
CA GLU A 56 15.72 -13.66 -1.72
C GLU A 56 16.71 -12.56 -2.14
N TYR A 57 16.57 -11.36 -1.58
CA TYR A 57 17.52 -10.24 -1.68
C TYR A 57 17.65 -9.57 -0.32
N VAL A 58 18.89 -9.15 0.02
CA VAL A 58 19.17 -8.37 1.22
C VAL A 58 19.70 -6.99 0.83
N ARG A 59 18.99 -5.93 1.22
CA ARG A 59 19.41 -4.56 0.95
C ARG A 59 20.11 -3.96 2.17
N LEU A 60 21.24 -3.29 1.94
CA LEU A 60 22.04 -2.62 2.96
C LEU A 60 22.13 -1.11 2.67
N THR A 61 22.00 -0.30 3.70
CA THR A 61 22.23 1.15 3.61
C THR A 61 23.70 1.43 3.26
N THR A 62 23.94 2.22 2.23
CA THR A 62 25.28 2.53 1.76
C THR A 62 25.45 4.04 1.61
N GLN A 63 25.82 4.71 2.71
CA GLN A 63 25.88 6.18 2.79
C GLN A 63 27.20 6.76 2.30
N GLY A 64 28.29 6.02 2.49
CA GLY A 64 29.64 6.47 2.19
C GLY A 64 30.48 5.39 1.54
N VAL A 65 31.68 5.80 1.09
CA VAL A 65 32.64 4.90 0.43
C VAL A 65 33.04 3.74 1.34
N LYS A 66 33.20 3.97 2.64
CA LYS A 66 33.58 2.92 3.60
C LYS A 66 32.53 1.82 3.71
N GLU A 67 31.25 2.19 3.72
CA GLU A 67 30.15 1.20 3.69
C GLU A 67 30.12 0.46 2.35
N ALA A 68 30.36 1.17 1.23
CA ALA A 68 30.41 0.53 -0.08
C ALA A 68 31.56 -0.47 -0.19
N GLU A 69 32.76 -0.14 0.32
CA GLU A 69 33.91 -1.03 0.38
C GLU A 69 33.66 -2.23 1.31
N ASN A 70 32.97 -2.01 2.45
CA ASN A 70 32.67 -3.08 3.41
C ASN A 70 31.66 -4.11 2.88
N LEU A 71 30.90 -3.81 1.82
CA LEU A 71 30.07 -4.78 1.14
C LEU A 71 30.89 -5.99 0.66
N MET A 72 32.17 -5.80 0.29
CA MET A 72 33.07 -6.90 -0.06
C MET A 72 33.26 -7.87 1.11
N SER A 73 33.50 -7.36 2.32
CA SER A 73 33.69 -8.19 3.52
C SER A 73 32.39 -8.91 3.92
N ILE A 74 31.27 -8.20 3.87
CA ILE A 74 29.95 -8.79 4.18
C ILE A 74 29.62 -9.90 3.17
N ASN A 75 29.85 -9.65 1.87
CA ASN A 75 29.59 -10.62 0.82
C ASN A 75 30.48 -11.85 0.99
N ALA A 76 31.81 -11.65 1.22
CA ALA A 76 32.74 -12.75 1.44
C ALA A 76 32.35 -13.62 2.64
N ALA A 77 32.00 -13.03 3.77
CA ALA A 77 31.57 -13.76 4.97
C ALA A 77 30.29 -14.57 4.73
N LEU A 78 29.28 -14.00 4.05
CA LEU A 78 28.07 -14.73 3.68
C LEU A 78 28.38 -15.92 2.77
N ARG A 79 29.25 -15.77 1.75
CA ARG A 79 29.64 -16.84 0.84
C ARG A 79 30.41 -17.94 1.56
N GLN A 80 31.29 -17.58 2.50
CA GLN A 80 32.03 -18.54 3.33
C GLN A 80 31.07 -19.42 4.14
N ASP A 81 29.96 -18.86 4.61
CA ASP A 81 28.94 -19.57 5.37
C ASP A 81 27.85 -20.24 4.49
N GLY A 82 28.05 -20.24 3.17
CA GLY A 82 27.16 -20.92 2.21
C GLY A 82 25.93 -20.11 1.79
N TYR A 83 25.80 -18.85 2.19
CA TYR A 83 24.68 -17.99 1.79
C TYR A 83 24.98 -17.29 0.46
N MET A 84 24.21 -17.62 -0.58
CA MET A 84 24.39 -17.08 -1.94
C MET A 84 23.44 -15.93 -2.27
N VAL A 85 22.79 -15.34 -1.27
CA VAL A 85 21.84 -14.24 -1.45
C VAL A 85 22.51 -13.02 -2.09
N PRO A 86 21.94 -12.40 -3.14
CA PRO A 86 22.45 -11.17 -3.69
C PRO A 86 22.27 -9.99 -2.72
N LEU A 87 23.33 -9.18 -2.60
CA LEU A 87 23.31 -7.94 -1.83
C LEU A 87 22.88 -6.76 -2.71
N VAL A 88 22.08 -5.88 -2.14
CA VAL A 88 21.61 -4.66 -2.78
C VAL A 88 22.11 -3.44 -2.03
N ALA A 89 23.01 -2.68 -2.62
CA ALA A 89 23.49 -1.41 -2.05
C ALA A 89 22.46 -0.31 -2.23
N ASP A 90 22.06 0.35 -1.13
CA ASP A 90 21.10 1.46 -1.14
C ASP A 90 21.82 2.80 -1.04
N VAL A 91 22.09 3.41 -2.19
CA VAL A 91 22.91 4.64 -2.31
C VAL A 91 22.03 5.87 -2.45
N HIS A 92 22.38 6.93 -1.72
CA HIS A 92 21.78 8.26 -1.80
C HIS A 92 22.85 9.35 -1.84
N PHE A 93 22.55 10.48 -2.49
CA PHE A 93 23.29 11.74 -2.53
C PHE A 93 24.69 11.73 -3.15
N ASN A 94 25.41 10.62 -3.14
CA ASN A 94 26.80 10.60 -3.58
C ASN A 94 27.02 9.56 -4.69
N PRO A 95 27.11 9.99 -5.96
CA PRO A 95 27.33 9.09 -7.08
C PRO A 95 28.63 8.25 -6.98
N LYS A 96 29.69 8.76 -6.32
CA LYS A 96 30.94 8.01 -6.12
C LYS A 96 30.73 6.76 -5.26
N VAL A 97 29.80 6.82 -4.31
CA VAL A 97 29.44 5.65 -3.49
C VAL A 97 28.80 4.57 -4.35
N ALA A 98 27.96 4.96 -5.32
CA ALA A 98 27.38 4.00 -6.27
C ALA A 98 28.45 3.34 -7.15
N ASP A 99 29.45 4.10 -7.62
CA ASP A 99 30.58 3.58 -8.42
C ASP A 99 31.36 2.49 -7.65
N VAL A 100 31.62 2.73 -6.37
CA VAL A 100 32.33 1.74 -5.51
C VAL A 100 31.43 0.55 -5.20
N ALA A 101 30.17 0.80 -4.81
CA ALA A 101 29.22 -0.26 -4.48
C ALA A 101 28.96 -1.22 -5.65
N ALA A 102 28.99 -0.72 -6.89
CA ALA A 102 28.82 -1.53 -8.10
C ALA A 102 29.92 -2.58 -8.31
N GLN A 103 31.06 -2.47 -7.60
CA GLN A 103 32.15 -3.45 -7.66
C GLN A 103 31.93 -4.62 -6.67
N TYR A 104 31.07 -4.46 -5.66
CA TYR A 104 30.96 -5.39 -4.54
C TYR A 104 29.54 -5.87 -4.25
N ALA A 105 28.52 -5.28 -4.85
CA ALA A 105 27.13 -5.69 -4.72
C ALA A 105 26.57 -6.19 -6.05
N GLU A 106 25.66 -7.16 -6.01
CA GLU A 106 25.02 -7.69 -7.21
C GLU A 106 23.96 -6.74 -7.77
N LYS A 107 23.50 -5.77 -6.97
CA LYS A 107 22.60 -4.71 -7.40
C LYS A 107 22.86 -3.41 -6.65
N VAL A 108 22.83 -2.29 -7.34
CA VAL A 108 22.92 -0.95 -6.74
C VAL A 108 21.62 -0.19 -6.96
N ARG A 109 21.01 0.29 -5.88
CA ARG A 109 19.88 1.23 -5.97
C ARG A 109 20.39 2.65 -5.94
N ILE A 110 20.00 3.43 -6.93
CA ILE A 110 20.15 4.88 -6.95
C ILE A 110 18.78 5.55 -6.86
N ASN A 111 18.77 6.80 -6.37
CA ASN A 111 17.56 7.62 -6.30
C ASN A 111 17.69 8.81 -7.27
N PRO A 112 16.91 8.85 -8.37
CA PRO A 112 16.93 9.94 -9.33
C PRO A 112 16.85 11.33 -8.71
N GLY A 113 16.04 11.48 -7.67
CA GLY A 113 15.82 12.77 -7.01
C GLY A 113 17.02 13.36 -6.27
N ASN A 114 18.10 12.57 -6.06
CA ASN A 114 19.30 13.02 -5.36
C ASN A 114 20.59 12.36 -5.85
N TYR A 115 20.58 11.80 -7.06
CA TYR A 115 21.79 11.18 -7.64
C TYR A 115 22.73 12.21 -8.28
N VAL A 116 22.18 13.11 -9.10
CA VAL A 116 22.92 14.22 -9.74
C VAL A 116 22.33 15.56 -9.29
N ASP A 117 21.01 15.65 -9.27
CA ASP A 117 20.31 16.82 -8.75
C ASP A 117 20.65 17.05 -7.28
N ALA A 118 20.71 18.30 -6.87
CA ALA A 118 20.90 18.66 -5.46
C ALA A 118 19.75 18.09 -4.61
N ALA A 119 20.06 17.81 -3.34
CA ALA A 119 19.03 17.41 -2.38
C ALA A 119 17.88 18.42 -2.35
N ARG A 120 16.65 17.91 -2.22
CA ARG A 120 15.42 18.72 -2.19
C ARG A 120 15.52 19.84 -1.14
N THR A 121 15.37 21.08 -1.58
CA THR A 121 15.37 22.28 -0.75
C THR A 121 14.01 22.96 -0.66
N PHE A 122 12.99 22.41 -1.34
CA PHE A 122 11.63 22.95 -1.46
C PHE A 122 11.58 24.33 -2.15
N LYS A 123 12.55 24.61 -3.00
CA LYS A 123 12.58 25.83 -3.81
C LYS A 123 11.90 25.60 -5.15
N HIS A 124 11.16 26.61 -5.61
CA HIS A 124 10.69 26.65 -6.99
C HIS A 124 11.81 27.17 -7.87
N LEU A 125 12.11 26.43 -8.95
CA LEU A 125 13.13 26.74 -9.92
C LEU A 125 12.46 26.97 -11.27
N GLU A 126 12.82 28.05 -11.95
CA GLU A 126 12.34 28.33 -13.29
C GLU A 126 13.40 27.92 -14.30
N TYR A 127 13.01 27.09 -15.27
CA TYR A 127 13.87 26.65 -16.37
C TYR A 127 13.16 26.86 -17.70
N THR A 128 13.91 27.40 -18.68
CA THR A 128 13.54 27.26 -20.09
C THR A 128 13.70 25.80 -20.53
N ASP A 129 13.16 25.44 -21.68
CA ASP A 129 13.30 24.05 -22.19
C ASP A 129 14.77 23.72 -22.50
N GLU A 130 15.57 24.72 -22.96
CA GLU A 130 16.99 24.55 -23.20
C GLU A 130 17.78 24.33 -21.90
N GLU A 131 17.48 25.09 -20.85
CA GLU A 131 18.11 24.94 -19.53
C GLU A 131 17.74 23.59 -18.90
N TYR A 132 16.47 23.18 -19.00
CA TYR A 132 16.05 21.89 -18.53
C TYR A 132 16.78 20.75 -19.27
N ALA A 133 16.90 20.85 -20.59
CA ALA A 133 17.65 19.89 -21.40
C ALA A 133 19.13 19.84 -21.03
N GLN A 134 19.72 20.96 -20.58
CA GLN A 134 21.11 20.98 -20.08
C GLN A 134 21.23 20.20 -18.75
N GLU A 135 20.27 20.33 -17.85
CA GLU A 135 20.28 19.56 -16.61
C GLU A 135 20.15 18.04 -16.88
N VAL A 136 19.31 17.65 -17.82
CA VAL A 136 19.21 16.24 -18.26
C VAL A 136 20.52 15.74 -18.86
N ARG A 137 21.24 16.59 -19.62
CA ARG A 137 22.58 16.24 -20.13
C ARG A 137 23.58 16.01 -19.00
N LYS A 138 23.58 16.83 -17.95
CA LYS A 138 24.44 16.59 -16.76
C LYS A 138 24.16 15.25 -16.10
N ILE A 139 22.88 14.86 -16.02
CA ILE A 139 22.50 13.54 -15.52
C ILE A 139 23.14 12.46 -16.40
N ARG A 140 22.99 12.56 -17.72
CA ARG A 140 23.55 11.61 -18.68
C ARG A 140 25.07 11.50 -18.54
N ASP A 141 25.77 12.63 -18.50
CA ASP A 141 27.24 12.69 -18.42
C ASP A 141 27.77 12.02 -17.14
N ARG A 142 27.04 12.09 -16.03
CA ARG A 142 27.42 11.45 -14.77
C ARG A 142 26.96 9.98 -14.70
N PHE A 143 25.85 9.65 -15.33
CA PHE A 143 25.26 8.32 -15.23
C PHE A 143 25.92 7.29 -16.15
N ILE A 144 26.36 7.69 -17.35
CA ILE A 144 27.02 6.78 -18.30
C ILE A 144 28.29 6.14 -17.71
N PRO A 145 29.23 6.86 -17.06
CA PRO A 145 30.38 6.22 -16.41
C PRO A 145 29.99 5.16 -15.39
N PHE A 146 28.94 5.40 -14.59
CA PHE A 146 28.40 4.43 -13.64
C PHE A 146 27.81 3.18 -14.35
N LEU A 147 27.07 3.36 -15.44
CA LEU A 147 26.57 2.25 -16.26
C LEU A 147 27.72 1.37 -16.78
N ASN A 148 28.85 1.98 -17.18
CA ASN A 148 30.03 1.25 -17.65
C ASN A 148 30.67 0.42 -16.52
N ILE A 149 30.72 0.94 -15.30
CA ILE A 149 31.18 0.20 -14.13
C ILE A 149 30.25 -0.99 -13.88
N CYS A 150 28.94 -0.78 -13.93
CA CYS A 150 27.94 -1.84 -13.76
C CYS A 150 28.08 -2.93 -14.83
N LYS A 151 28.28 -2.57 -16.11
CA LYS A 151 28.54 -3.52 -17.19
C LYS A 151 29.79 -4.38 -16.91
N ALA A 152 30.88 -3.75 -16.48
CA ALA A 152 32.16 -4.42 -16.23
C ALA A 152 32.06 -5.40 -15.04
N ASN A 153 31.20 -5.15 -14.07
CA ASN A 153 31.05 -5.96 -12.86
C ASN A 153 29.77 -6.85 -12.87
N HIS A 154 29.02 -6.86 -13.96
CA HIS A 154 27.73 -7.59 -14.06
C HIS A 154 26.74 -7.20 -12.95
N THR A 155 26.73 -5.92 -12.57
CA THR A 155 25.90 -5.37 -11.51
C THR A 155 24.62 -4.79 -12.08
N ALA A 156 23.47 -5.29 -11.61
CA ALA A 156 22.18 -4.72 -11.95
C ALA A 156 21.94 -3.37 -11.24
N ILE A 157 21.07 -2.56 -11.80
CA ILE A 157 20.70 -1.27 -11.22
C ILE A 157 19.22 -1.29 -10.82
N ARG A 158 18.90 -0.69 -9.67
CA ARG A 158 17.53 -0.30 -9.37
C ARG A 158 17.40 1.22 -9.39
N ILE A 159 16.59 1.72 -10.30
CA ILE A 159 16.17 3.13 -10.32
C ILE A 159 14.98 3.23 -9.36
N GLY A 160 15.20 3.87 -8.21
CA GLY A 160 14.26 3.89 -7.11
C GLY A 160 13.81 5.29 -6.75
N VAL A 161 12.63 5.70 -7.25
CA VAL A 161 11.99 6.97 -6.94
C VAL A 161 11.14 6.85 -5.69
N ASN A 162 11.28 7.79 -4.76
CA ASN A 162 10.40 7.98 -3.62
C ASN A 162 9.69 9.32 -3.74
N HIS A 163 8.39 9.35 -3.46
CA HIS A 163 7.56 10.57 -3.49
C HIS A 163 8.20 11.72 -2.69
N GLY A 164 8.66 11.43 -1.49
CA GLY A 164 9.24 12.43 -0.59
C GLY A 164 10.62 12.98 -1.00
N SER A 165 11.29 12.41 -2.01
CA SER A 165 12.65 12.78 -2.39
C SER A 165 12.81 13.16 -3.87
N LEU A 166 11.74 13.66 -4.51
CA LEU A 166 11.83 14.24 -5.84
C LEU A 166 12.73 15.49 -5.82
N SER A 167 13.52 15.71 -6.88
CA SER A 167 14.36 16.92 -6.99
C SER A 167 13.52 18.19 -7.17
N ASP A 168 14.07 19.34 -6.75
CA ASP A 168 13.40 20.64 -6.95
C ASP A 168 13.16 20.93 -8.44
N ARG A 169 14.01 20.42 -9.34
CA ARG A 169 13.86 20.53 -10.80
C ARG A 169 12.59 19.81 -11.30
N ILE A 170 12.38 18.56 -10.89
CA ILE A 170 11.18 17.79 -11.23
C ILE A 170 9.94 18.43 -10.61
N MET A 171 10.02 18.79 -9.33
CA MET A 171 8.92 19.44 -8.60
C MET A 171 8.49 20.76 -9.23
N SER A 172 9.44 21.55 -9.73
CA SER A 172 9.15 22.85 -10.34
C SER A 172 8.48 22.73 -11.71
N ARG A 173 8.79 21.68 -12.48
CA ARG A 173 8.25 21.48 -13.84
C ARG A 173 6.97 20.65 -13.85
N TYR A 174 6.89 19.59 -13.05
CA TYR A 174 5.80 18.61 -13.07
C TYR A 174 4.94 18.64 -11.80
N GLY A 175 5.38 19.32 -10.74
CA GLY A 175 4.72 19.32 -9.44
C GLY A 175 4.93 18.03 -8.64
N ASP A 176 4.24 17.95 -7.50
CA ASP A 176 4.19 16.77 -6.62
C ASP A 176 3.10 15.81 -7.10
N THR A 177 3.29 15.26 -8.28
CA THR A 177 2.29 14.50 -9.04
C THR A 177 2.81 13.12 -9.45
N PRO A 178 1.92 12.17 -9.78
CA PRO A 178 2.31 10.92 -10.42
C PRO A 178 3.17 11.11 -11.67
N GLU A 179 2.87 12.12 -12.50
CA GLU A 179 3.60 12.45 -13.72
C GLU A 179 5.04 12.87 -13.40
N GLY A 180 5.24 13.68 -12.35
CA GLY A 180 6.58 14.10 -11.90
C GLY A 180 7.40 12.90 -11.39
N MET A 181 6.79 12.00 -10.63
CA MET A 181 7.44 10.77 -10.17
C MET A 181 7.85 9.88 -11.34
N VAL A 182 6.97 9.72 -12.32
CA VAL A 182 7.23 8.90 -13.52
C VAL A 182 8.33 9.51 -14.36
N GLU A 183 8.29 10.82 -14.64
CA GLU A 183 9.33 11.48 -15.46
C GLU A 183 10.70 11.44 -14.78
N SER A 184 10.76 11.61 -13.45
CA SER A 184 12.00 11.42 -12.69
C SER A 184 12.64 10.05 -12.91
N CYS A 185 11.83 9.00 -13.14
CA CYS A 185 12.29 7.67 -13.50
C CYS A 185 12.66 7.56 -14.98
N MET A 186 11.79 8.05 -15.87
CA MET A 186 11.91 7.89 -17.32
C MET A 186 13.14 8.58 -17.89
N GLU A 187 13.57 9.71 -17.32
CA GLU A 187 14.83 10.37 -17.73
C GLU A 187 16.02 9.40 -17.64
N PHE A 188 16.11 8.61 -16.56
CA PHE A 188 17.18 7.62 -16.38
C PHE A 188 16.98 6.39 -17.27
N LEU A 189 15.75 5.92 -17.44
CA LEU A 189 15.44 4.74 -18.28
C LEU A 189 15.79 4.98 -19.73
N ARG A 190 15.48 6.17 -20.28
CA ARG A 190 15.84 6.52 -21.66
C ARG A 190 17.35 6.52 -21.86
N ILE A 191 18.14 6.91 -20.85
CA ILE A 191 19.61 6.80 -20.90
C ILE A 191 20.04 5.33 -20.89
N CYS A 192 19.46 4.48 -20.02
CA CYS A 192 19.77 3.05 -19.99
C CYS A 192 19.52 2.38 -21.35
N VAL A 193 18.39 2.65 -21.98
CA VAL A 193 18.05 2.13 -23.30
C VAL A 193 19.03 2.63 -24.39
N ALA A 194 19.35 3.93 -24.38
CA ALA A 194 20.30 4.52 -25.32
C ALA A 194 21.70 3.89 -25.20
N GLU A 195 22.13 3.59 -23.98
CA GLU A 195 23.41 2.95 -23.67
C GLU A 195 23.36 1.42 -23.73
N LYS A 196 22.22 0.82 -24.13
CA LYS A 196 22.01 -0.64 -24.19
C LYS A 196 22.31 -1.34 -22.86
N PHE A 197 21.95 -0.71 -21.74
CA PHE A 197 22.03 -1.27 -20.41
C PHE A 197 20.63 -1.74 -19.97
N MET A 198 20.39 -3.04 -19.97
CA MET A 198 19.07 -3.61 -19.77
C MET A 198 18.88 -4.28 -18.39
N ASP A 199 19.96 -4.44 -17.59
CA ASP A 199 19.87 -5.00 -16.24
C ASP A 199 19.35 -3.97 -15.24
N VAL A 200 18.11 -3.52 -15.48
CA VAL A 200 17.45 -2.45 -14.72
C VAL A 200 16.17 -2.94 -14.08
N VAL A 201 16.03 -2.67 -12.79
CA VAL A 201 14.80 -2.82 -12.00
C VAL A 201 14.29 -1.43 -11.61
N ILE A 202 13.00 -1.27 -11.50
CA ILE A 202 12.41 0.03 -11.18
C ILE A 202 11.57 -0.08 -9.93
N SER A 203 11.59 0.98 -9.11
CA SER A 203 10.62 1.14 -8.03
C SER A 203 10.15 2.58 -7.93
N ILE A 204 8.85 2.76 -7.78
CA ILE A 204 8.24 4.01 -7.32
C ILE A 204 7.51 3.70 -6.02
N LYS A 205 7.80 4.47 -4.99
CA LYS A 205 7.24 4.28 -3.65
C LYS A 205 6.69 5.58 -3.08
N ALA A 206 5.60 5.44 -2.33
CA ALA A 206 5.00 6.50 -1.53
C ALA A 206 4.39 5.90 -0.26
N SER A 207 4.19 6.72 0.76
CA SER A 207 3.45 6.36 1.98
C SER A 207 1.93 6.38 1.73
N ASN A 208 1.48 7.19 0.77
CA ASN A 208 0.10 7.21 0.30
C ASN A 208 -0.11 6.09 -0.74
N THR A 209 -0.91 5.10 -0.38
CA THR A 209 -1.18 3.90 -1.19
C THR A 209 -1.83 4.24 -2.54
N VAL A 210 -2.75 5.22 -2.56
CA VAL A 210 -3.46 5.66 -3.78
C VAL A 210 -2.49 6.30 -4.77
N ILE A 211 -1.63 7.21 -4.30
CA ILE A 211 -0.59 7.85 -5.13
C ILE A 211 0.36 6.79 -5.66
N MET A 212 0.82 5.88 -4.81
CA MET A 212 1.75 4.83 -5.19
C MET A 212 1.18 3.95 -6.32
N VAL A 213 -0.07 3.47 -6.17
CA VAL A 213 -0.70 2.59 -7.17
C VAL A 213 -0.95 3.34 -8.49
N LYS A 214 -1.52 4.55 -8.44
CA LYS A 214 -1.73 5.37 -9.65
C LYS A 214 -0.41 5.64 -10.39
N THR A 215 0.65 5.96 -9.66
CA THR A 215 1.96 6.26 -10.25
C THR A 215 2.59 5.03 -10.90
N VAL A 216 2.52 3.85 -10.27
CA VAL A 216 3.06 2.60 -10.84
C VAL A 216 2.26 2.17 -12.08
N ARG A 217 0.93 2.32 -12.07
CA ARG A 217 0.08 2.10 -13.25
C ARG A 217 0.49 3.01 -14.41
N LEU A 218 0.68 4.31 -14.13
CA LEU A 218 1.12 5.29 -15.12
C LEU A 218 2.51 4.96 -15.67
N LEU A 219 3.46 4.62 -14.79
CA LEU A 219 4.80 4.19 -15.20
C LEU A 219 4.77 2.99 -16.13
N ALA A 220 4.02 1.95 -15.78
CA ALA A 220 3.88 0.75 -16.59
C ALA A 220 3.32 1.08 -17.99
N HIS A 221 2.30 1.94 -18.04
CA HIS A 221 1.69 2.40 -19.28
C HIS A 221 2.67 3.21 -20.17
N ILE A 222 3.45 4.12 -19.58
CA ILE A 222 4.42 4.93 -20.34
C ILE A 222 5.58 4.07 -20.82
N MET A 223 6.08 3.16 -20.00
CA MET A 223 7.11 2.20 -20.42
C MET A 223 6.63 1.36 -21.61
N GLU A 224 5.39 0.85 -21.56
CA GLU A 224 4.80 0.11 -22.68
C GLU A 224 4.80 0.93 -23.98
N LYS A 225 4.37 2.19 -23.90
CA LYS A 225 4.37 3.10 -25.05
C LYS A 225 5.76 3.36 -25.63
N GLU A 226 6.80 3.38 -24.79
CA GLU A 226 8.19 3.58 -25.21
C GLU A 226 8.92 2.24 -25.48
N GLY A 227 8.22 1.10 -25.50
CA GLY A 227 8.79 -0.22 -25.77
C GLY A 227 9.71 -0.76 -24.66
N MET A 228 9.48 -0.35 -23.43
CA MET A 228 10.27 -0.74 -22.27
C MET A 228 9.52 -1.77 -21.41
N HIS A 229 10.17 -2.88 -21.07
CA HIS A 229 9.58 -3.98 -20.31
C HIS A 229 10.36 -4.29 -19.03
N PHE A 230 10.90 -3.27 -18.38
CA PHE A 230 11.68 -3.46 -17.15
C PHE A 230 10.82 -4.00 -16.00
N PRO A 231 11.39 -4.91 -15.15
CA PRO A 231 10.71 -5.42 -13.98
C PRO A 231 10.53 -4.37 -12.89
N LEU A 232 9.44 -4.54 -12.13
CA LEU A 232 9.00 -3.63 -11.08
C LEU A 232 9.23 -4.20 -9.68
N HIS A 233 9.82 -3.40 -8.81
CA HIS A 233 9.91 -3.65 -7.37
C HIS A 233 8.85 -2.83 -6.63
N LEU A 234 7.91 -3.51 -6.00
CA LEU A 234 6.79 -2.89 -5.31
C LEU A 234 7.05 -2.72 -3.80
N GLY A 235 6.48 -1.68 -3.24
CA GLY A 235 6.47 -1.45 -1.79
C GLY A 235 5.79 -0.14 -1.42
N VAL A 236 5.11 -0.14 -0.28
CA VAL A 236 4.60 1.07 0.38
C VAL A 236 5.68 1.54 1.35
N THR A 237 6.07 2.81 1.30
CA THR A 237 7.01 3.37 2.28
C THR A 237 6.27 3.76 3.56
N GLU A 238 6.97 3.72 4.68
CA GLU A 238 6.48 4.19 5.97
C GLU A 238 5.09 3.61 6.34
N ALA A 239 4.90 2.32 6.05
CA ALA A 239 3.60 1.66 6.26
C ALA A 239 3.22 1.53 7.73
N GLY A 240 4.20 1.57 8.63
CA GLY A 240 4.00 1.44 10.07
C GLY A 240 4.27 0.02 10.59
N ASP A 241 3.80 -0.24 11.80
CA ASP A 241 3.94 -1.51 12.50
C ASP A 241 2.59 -2.21 12.65
N GLY A 242 2.61 -3.45 13.14
CA GLY A 242 1.43 -4.23 13.49
C GLY A 242 0.41 -4.36 12.35
N GLU A 243 -0.86 -4.13 12.66
CA GLU A 243 -1.94 -4.23 11.68
C GLU A 243 -1.87 -3.18 10.57
N ASP A 244 -1.49 -1.94 10.92
CA ASP A 244 -1.44 -0.83 9.96
C ASP A 244 -0.43 -1.09 8.84
N GLY A 245 0.78 -1.56 9.21
CA GLY A 245 1.82 -1.91 8.26
C GLY A 245 1.40 -3.03 7.32
N ARG A 246 0.74 -4.06 7.85
CA ARG A 246 0.24 -5.21 7.08
C ARG A 246 -0.89 -4.81 6.14
N ILE A 247 -1.89 -4.09 6.64
CA ILE A 247 -3.05 -3.63 5.85
C ILE A 247 -2.63 -2.67 4.74
N LYS A 248 -1.82 -1.64 5.05
CA LYS A 248 -1.33 -0.68 4.04
C LYS A 248 -0.51 -1.37 2.95
N SER A 249 0.43 -2.24 3.35
CA SER A 249 1.27 -2.97 2.40
C SER A 249 0.44 -3.92 1.53
N ALA A 250 -0.46 -4.69 2.13
CA ALA A 250 -1.31 -5.62 1.40
C ALA A 250 -2.28 -4.91 0.46
N LEU A 251 -2.86 -3.77 0.86
CA LEU A 251 -3.75 -2.96 0.03
C LEU A 251 -3.01 -2.40 -1.19
N GLY A 252 -1.87 -1.72 -0.98
CA GLY A 252 -1.16 -1.05 -2.07
C GLY A 252 -0.43 -2.04 -2.99
N ILE A 253 0.34 -2.97 -2.43
CA ILE A 253 1.05 -3.99 -3.22
C ILE A 253 0.05 -4.95 -3.85
N GLY A 254 -0.98 -5.37 -3.11
CA GLY A 254 -2.03 -6.28 -3.57
C GLY A 254 -2.80 -5.73 -4.76
N ALA A 255 -3.12 -4.42 -4.77
CA ALA A 255 -3.77 -3.77 -5.90
C ALA A 255 -2.95 -3.88 -7.20
N LEU A 256 -1.63 -3.63 -7.11
CA LEU A 256 -0.74 -3.75 -8.27
C LEU A 256 -0.52 -5.20 -8.71
N LEU A 257 -0.34 -6.12 -7.75
CA LEU A 257 -0.24 -7.54 -8.06
C LEU A 257 -1.52 -8.07 -8.73
N ALA A 258 -2.70 -7.57 -8.33
CA ALA A 258 -3.98 -7.90 -8.98
C ALA A 258 -4.04 -7.44 -10.43
N ASP A 259 -3.39 -6.33 -10.76
CA ASP A 259 -3.24 -5.82 -12.12
C ASP A 259 -2.12 -6.54 -12.90
N GLY A 260 -1.49 -7.55 -12.32
CA GLY A 260 -0.37 -8.28 -12.91
C GLY A 260 0.96 -7.52 -12.87
N LEU A 261 1.04 -6.41 -12.14
CA LEU A 261 2.24 -5.59 -12.02
C LEU A 261 3.06 -6.01 -10.80
N GLY A 262 4.37 -6.25 -10.99
CA GLY A 262 5.32 -6.54 -9.94
C GLY A 262 6.10 -7.83 -10.11
N ASP A 263 7.43 -7.71 -9.92
CA ASP A 263 8.42 -8.78 -10.07
C ASP A 263 9.19 -9.04 -8.78
N THR A 264 9.20 -8.07 -7.88
CA THR A 264 9.70 -8.21 -6.51
C THR A 264 8.93 -7.29 -5.58
N VAL A 265 8.82 -7.69 -4.33
CA VAL A 265 8.12 -6.93 -3.29
C VAL A 265 8.97 -6.76 -2.05
N ARG A 266 8.80 -5.62 -1.38
CA ARG A 266 9.19 -5.42 0.00
C ARG A 266 8.01 -4.85 0.79
N VAL A 267 7.58 -5.59 1.78
CA VAL A 267 6.73 -5.06 2.85
C VAL A 267 7.62 -4.29 3.82
N SER A 268 7.29 -3.05 4.12
CA SER A 268 8.09 -2.18 5.01
C SER A 268 7.39 -2.06 6.36
N LEU A 269 7.87 -2.80 7.36
CA LEU A 269 7.33 -2.76 8.72
C LEU A 269 8.30 -2.07 9.67
N SER A 270 7.78 -1.30 10.61
CA SER A 270 8.55 -0.76 11.74
C SER A 270 8.76 -1.84 12.81
N GLU A 271 9.32 -2.96 12.39
CA GLU A 271 9.59 -4.19 13.16
C GLU A 271 10.95 -4.76 12.72
N ALA A 272 11.37 -5.90 13.32
CA ALA A 272 12.58 -6.57 12.88
C ALA A 272 12.51 -6.94 11.37
N PRO A 273 13.59 -6.72 10.58
CA PRO A 273 13.56 -6.90 9.12
C PRO A 273 13.12 -8.29 8.66
N GLU A 274 13.45 -9.34 9.40
CA GLU A 274 13.03 -10.70 9.11
C GLU A 274 11.52 -10.93 9.24
N ALA A 275 10.80 -10.10 10.01
CA ALA A 275 9.34 -10.15 10.14
C ALA A 275 8.60 -9.70 8.86
N GLU A 276 9.25 -8.93 7.99
CA GLU A 276 8.70 -8.51 6.69
C GLU A 276 8.48 -9.69 5.74
N ILE A 277 9.34 -10.72 5.82
CA ILE A 277 9.41 -11.80 4.84
C ILE A 277 8.16 -12.68 4.82
N PRO A 278 7.68 -13.24 5.95
CA PRO A 278 6.47 -14.06 5.93
C PRO A 278 5.23 -13.26 5.49
N VAL A 279 5.12 -11.99 5.85
CA VAL A 279 4.01 -11.12 5.41
C VAL A 279 4.03 -10.94 3.89
N ALA A 280 5.21 -10.64 3.32
CA ALA A 280 5.37 -10.49 1.88
C ALA A 280 5.09 -11.81 1.13
N ARG A 281 5.55 -12.96 1.67
CA ARG A 281 5.31 -14.28 1.08
C ARG A 281 3.82 -14.62 1.07
N LYS A 282 3.13 -14.46 2.20
CA LYS A 282 1.68 -14.68 2.30
C LYS A 282 0.90 -13.84 1.27
N LEU A 283 1.27 -12.56 1.11
CA LEU A 283 0.65 -11.67 0.13
C LEU A 283 0.88 -12.15 -1.30
N VAL A 284 2.14 -12.42 -1.68
CA VAL A 284 2.49 -12.87 -3.03
C VAL A 284 1.81 -14.20 -3.36
N ASP A 285 1.86 -15.17 -2.46
CA ASP A 285 1.25 -16.48 -2.67
C ASP A 285 -0.26 -16.36 -2.82
N TYR A 286 -0.92 -15.56 -1.99
CA TYR A 286 -2.37 -15.31 -2.09
C TYR A 286 -2.76 -14.68 -3.43
N MET A 287 -1.99 -13.69 -3.89
CA MET A 287 -2.29 -13.01 -5.16
C MET A 287 -2.03 -13.90 -6.36
N THR A 288 -0.97 -14.72 -6.34
CA THR A 288 -0.59 -15.60 -7.46
C THR A 288 -1.44 -16.87 -7.57
N GLN A 289 -2.18 -17.26 -6.51
CA GLN A 289 -3.15 -18.36 -6.56
C GLN A 289 -4.31 -18.11 -7.55
N ARG A 290 -4.49 -16.87 -7.99
CA ARG A 290 -5.51 -16.49 -8.99
C ARG A 290 -5.17 -16.93 -10.41
N ARG A 291 -3.97 -17.43 -10.66
CA ARG A 291 -3.58 -17.94 -11.98
C ARG A 291 -4.53 -19.04 -12.44
N ASN A 292 -4.83 -19.04 -13.74
CA ASN A 292 -5.68 -20.05 -14.37
C ASN A 292 -7.12 -20.13 -13.81
N HIS A 293 -7.62 -19.04 -13.26
CA HIS A 293 -9.04 -18.96 -12.88
C HIS A 293 -9.96 -19.04 -14.11
N PRO A 294 -11.24 -19.42 -13.96
CA PRO A 294 -12.21 -19.35 -15.05
C PRO A 294 -12.29 -17.93 -15.63
N TYR A 295 -12.51 -17.81 -16.94
CA TYR A 295 -12.58 -16.51 -17.61
C TYR A 295 -13.78 -15.68 -17.15
N ILE A 296 -13.56 -14.40 -16.87
CA ILE A 296 -14.57 -13.42 -16.50
C ILE A 296 -14.85 -12.54 -17.72
N PRO A 297 -16.06 -12.59 -18.31
CA PRO A 297 -16.39 -11.84 -19.53
C PRO A 297 -16.79 -10.38 -19.22
N GLY A 298 -15.95 -9.65 -18.49
CA GLY A 298 -16.18 -8.24 -18.14
C GLY A 298 -15.94 -7.30 -19.31
N ALA A 299 -16.66 -6.17 -19.32
CA ALA A 299 -16.47 -5.08 -20.28
C ALA A 299 -16.21 -3.76 -19.54
N VAL A 300 -15.10 -3.11 -19.87
CA VAL A 300 -14.70 -1.83 -19.24
C VAL A 300 -15.70 -0.73 -19.60
N ALA A 301 -16.20 -0.02 -18.62
CA ALA A 301 -17.09 1.11 -18.82
C ALA A 301 -16.34 2.29 -19.46
N PRO A 302 -16.91 2.99 -20.47
CA PRO A 302 -16.24 4.06 -21.19
C PRO A 302 -15.78 5.23 -20.34
N GLU A 303 -16.49 5.52 -19.25
CA GLU A 303 -16.17 6.59 -18.30
C GLU A 303 -15.09 6.20 -17.27
N PHE A 304 -14.67 4.96 -17.23
CA PHE A 304 -13.63 4.51 -16.29
C PHE A 304 -12.23 4.81 -16.83
N HIS A 305 -11.44 5.50 -16.03
CA HIS A 305 -10.06 5.85 -16.37
C HIS A 305 -9.07 5.10 -15.46
N TYR A 306 -8.54 3.99 -15.95
CA TYR A 306 -7.64 3.09 -15.20
C TYR A 306 -6.43 3.79 -14.57
N LEU A 307 -5.83 4.79 -15.24
CA LEU A 307 -4.64 5.51 -14.77
C LEU A 307 -4.98 6.59 -13.74
N SER A 308 -6.18 7.15 -13.81
CA SER A 308 -6.67 8.20 -12.91
C SER A 308 -8.11 7.93 -12.51
N PRO A 309 -8.40 6.79 -11.84
CA PRO A 309 -9.76 6.45 -11.50
C PRO A 309 -10.37 7.45 -10.53
N GLU A 310 -11.63 7.77 -10.78
CA GLU A 310 -12.47 8.61 -9.92
C GLU A 310 -13.52 7.75 -9.22
N ARG A 311 -14.09 8.28 -8.14
CA ARG A 311 -15.16 7.57 -7.45
C ARG A 311 -16.38 7.42 -8.37
N ARG A 312 -16.90 6.20 -8.47
CA ARG A 312 -18.12 5.90 -9.21
C ARG A 312 -19.28 6.74 -8.66
N THR A 313 -20.02 7.39 -9.54
CA THR A 313 -21.22 8.15 -9.14
C THR A 313 -22.32 7.19 -8.73
N THR A 314 -22.79 7.31 -7.49
CA THR A 314 -23.89 6.53 -6.93
C THR A 314 -24.98 7.41 -6.33
N THR A 315 -26.18 6.89 -6.19
CA THR A 315 -27.28 7.55 -5.47
C THR A 315 -27.05 7.39 -3.97
N ALA A 316 -27.22 8.46 -3.20
CA ALA A 316 -27.19 8.35 -1.74
C ALA A 316 -28.47 7.66 -1.25
N VAL A 317 -28.31 6.54 -0.53
CA VAL A 317 -29.38 5.81 0.15
C VAL A 317 -29.06 5.85 1.65
N HIS A 318 -29.79 6.65 2.40
CA HIS A 318 -29.43 7.01 3.77
C HIS A 318 -27.98 7.55 3.83
N ASN A 319 -27.11 6.93 4.60
CA ASN A 319 -25.68 7.30 4.68
C ASN A 319 -24.77 6.43 3.80
N ILE A 320 -25.30 5.72 2.79
CA ILE A 320 -24.54 4.85 1.89
C ILE A 320 -24.55 5.45 0.48
N GLY A 321 -23.40 5.47 -0.19
CA GLY A 321 -23.27 5.99 -1.55
C GLY A 321 -23.32 7.53 -1.64
N GLY A 322 -23.38 8.06 -2.85
CA GLY A 322 -23.24 9.49 -3.11
C GLY A 322 -21.92 10.05 -2.58
N GLU A 323 -21.98 11.18 -1.90
CA GLU A 323 -20.82 11.82 -1.25
C GLU A 323 -20.52 11.28 0.16
N ASN A 324 -21.29 10.30 0.64
CA ASN A 324 -21.07 9.72 1.96
C ASN A 324 -19.76 8.93 2.01
N LEU A 325 -19.18 8.82 3.21
CA LEU A 325 -18.03 7.94 3.45
C LEU A 325 -18.46 6.46 3.31
N PRO A 326 -17.60 5.57 2.82
CA PRO A 326 -17.92 4.16 2.77
C PRO A 326 -18.26 3.59 4.15
N VAL A 327 -19.33 2.80 4.22
CA VAL A 327 -19.82 2.22 5.48
C VAL A 327 -19.10 0.92 5.84
N VAL A 328 -19.08 0.59 7.13
CA VAL A 328 -18.69 -0.72 7.64
C VAL A 328 -19.93 -1.43 8.15
N ILE A 329 -20.20 -2.61 7.60
CA ILE A 329 -21.27 -3.51 8.02
C ILE A 329 -20.64 -4.68 8.77
N ALA A 330 -20.91 -4.77 10.08
CA ALA A 330 -20.48 -5.91 10.89
C ALA A 330 -21.44 -7.10 10.73
N VAL A 331 -20.94 -8.31 10.85
CA VAL A 331 -21.74 -9.54 10.84
C VAL A 331 -21.86 -10.08 12.26
N ARG A 332 -23.09 -10.28 12.74
CA ARG A 332 -23.40 -10.76 14.10
C ARG A 332 -24.52 -11.80 14.08
N LEU A 333 -24.22 -12.98 13.51
CA LEU A 333 -25.21 -14.06 13.39
C LEU A 333 -25.47 -14.79 14.71
N ASP A 334 -24.61 -14.62 15.69
CA ASP A 334 -24.70 -15.20 17.04
C ASP A 334 -25.29 -14.23 18.08
N GLY A 335 -25.69 -13.02 17.66
CA GLY A 335 -26.26 -12.00 18.54
C GLY A 335 -25.26 -11.27 19.44
N ASN A 336 -23.95 -11.51 19.27
CA ASN A 336 -22.91 -10.82 20.04
C ASN A 336 -22.78 -9.34 19.63
N MET A 337 -23.20 -8.44 20.51
CA MET A 337 -23.16 -6.97 20.29
C MET A 337 -21.98 -6.29 20.99
N ASP A 338 -20.90 -7.02 21.25
CA ASP A 338 -19.69 -6.46 21.85
C ASP A 338 -18.80 -5.79 20.77
N PHE A 339 -18.81 -4.46 20.73
CA PHE A 339 -18.04 -3.64 19.80
C PHE A 339 -16.85 -2.95 20.49
N ASN A 340 -15.82 -2.63 19.69
CA ASN A 340 -14.81 -1.68 20.11
C ASN A 340 -15.40 -0.26 19.96
N PRO A 341 -15.46 0.57 21.02
CA PRO A 341 -16.03 1.91 20.93
C PRO A 341 -15.39 2.81 19.86
N GLN A 342 -14.13 2.58 19.53
CA GLN A 342 -13.41 3.30 18.49
C GLN A 342 -13.84 2.88 17.07
N PHE A 343 -14.31 1.64 16.90
CA PHE A 343 -14.66 1.02 15.63
C PHE A 343 -16.10 0.51 15.64
N THR A 344 -17.05 1.37 16.01
CA THR A 344 -18.47 1.02 15.95
C THR A 344 -18.93 0.98 14.50
N PRO A 345 -19.48 -0.16 14.02
CA PRO A 345 -19.96 -0.28 12.64
C PRO A 345 -21.19 0.62 12.40
N ASP A 346 -21.44 0.96 11.13
CA ASP A 346 -22.59 1.75 10.74
C ASP A 346 -23.86 0.90 10.71
N TYR A 347 -23.74 -0.37 10.34
CA TYR A 347 -24.80 -1.36 10.27
C TYR A 347 -24.34 -2.70 10.84
N VAL A 348 -25.29 -3.50 11.29
CA VAL A 348 -25.08 -4.87 11.75
C VAL A 348 -25.95 -5.83 10.94
N TYR A 349 -25.34 -6.73 10.18
CA TYR A 349 -26.05 -7.83 9.55
C TYR A 349 -26.28 -8.93 10.59
N ALA A 350 -27.51 -9.05 11.05
CA ALA A 350 -27.95 -10.03 12.06
C ALA A 350 -28.55 -11.31 11.44
N GLY A 351 -28.75 -11.32 10.10
CA GLY A 351 -29.28 -12.49 9.40
C GLY A 351 -30.71 -12.81 9.82
N ARG A 352 -30.92 -13.97 10.43
CA ARG A 352 -32.25 -14.46 10.75
C ARG A 352 -32.79 -14.07 12.12
N GLN A 353 -31.98 -13.51 13.00
CA GLN A 353 -32.37 -13.22 14.37
C GLN A 353 -31.77 -11.91 14.87
N LEU A 354 -32.63 -11.00 15.31
CA LEU A 354 -32.18 -9.82 16.04
C LEU A 354 -31.59 -10.22 17.40
N PRO A 355 -30.62 -9.44 17.92
CA PRO A 355 -30.07 -9.68 19.24
C PRO A 355 -31.17 -9.52 20.32
N GLU A 356 -31.06 -10.26 21.42
CA GLU A 356 -32.00 -10.17 22.56
C GLU A 356 -32.06 -8.75 23.15
N HIS A 357 -30.92 -8.05 23.12
CA HIS A 357 -30.80 -6.69 23.62
C HIS A 357 -30.24 -5.76 22.52
N PRO A 358 -31.09 -5.25 21.59
CA PRO A 358 -30.67 -4.35 20.55
C PRO A 358 -30.09 -3.05 21.13
N ILE A 359 -28.98 -2.59 20.56
CA ILE A 359 -28.36 -1.31 20.94
C ILE A 359 -29.19 -0.19 20.32
N LYS A 360 -29.66 0.75 21.14
CA LYS A 360 -30.45 1.90 20.68
C LYS A 360 -29.69 2.73 19.63
N GLY A 361 -30.33 2.96 18.48
CA GLY A 361 -29.77 3.73 17.37
C GLY A 361 -28.84 2.94 16.45
N MET A 362 -28.50 1.68 16.78
CA MET A 362 -27.81 0.78 15.86
C MET A 362 -28.77 0.33 14.76
N GLN A 363 -28.29 0.35 13.53
CA GLN A 363 -29.06 -0.06 12.36
C GLN A 363 -28.81 -1.56 12.07
N TYR A 364 -29.87 -2.35 12.00
CA TYR A 364 -29.79 -3.79 11.79
C TYR A 364 -30.26 -4.18 10.40
N ILE A 365 -29.57 -5.11 9.78
CA ILE A 365 -29.96 -5.72 8.51
C ILE A 365 -30.38 -7.16 8.81
N ILE A 366 -31.59 -7.52 8.44
CA ILE A 366 -32.17 -8.87 8.64
C ILE A 366 -32.68 -9.44 7.32
N ASP A 367 -32.72 -10.77 7.24
CA ASP A 367 -33.23 -11.46 6.05
C ASP A 367 -34.68 -11.02 5.75
N ALA A 368 -34.98 -10.76 4.49
CA ALA A 368 -36.25 -10.14 4.06
C ALA A 368 -37.49 -10.96 4.46
N ASP A 369 -37.38 -12.30 4.50
CA ASP A 369 -38.48 -13.17 4.90
C ASP A 369 -38.88 -13.03 6.39
N LEU A 370 -38.07 -12.38 7.20
CA LEU A 370 -38.30 -12.12 8.62
C LEU A 370 -38.56 -10.65 8.93
N TRP A 371 -38.38 -9.78 7.95
CA TRP A 371 -38.59 -8.35 8.14
C TRP A 371 -40.07 -8.00 8.07
N ASN A 372 -40.58 -7.29 9.07
CA ASN A 372 -41.96 -6.83 9.15
C ASN A 372 -42.08 -5.34 9.51
N GLY A 373 -41.02 -4.55 9.24
CA GLY A 373 -40.99 -3.12 9.53
C GLY A 373 -40.58 -2.77 10.97
N GLN A 374 -39.83 -3.63 11.64
CA GLN A 374 -39.31 -3.38 12.98
C GLN A 374 -38.46 -2.10 12.99
N PRO A 375 -38.50 -1.27 14.05
CA PRO A 375 -37.67 -0.08 14.18
C PRO A 375 -36.19 -0.38 14.02
N ASP A 376 -35.44 0.54 13.40
CA ASP A 376 -34.00 0.46 13.16
C ASP A 376 -33.56 -0.81 12.40
N THR A 377 -34.45 -1.40 11.58
CA THR A 377 -34.16 -2.60 10.78
C THR A 377 -34.42 -2.41 9.30
N TRP A 378 -33.63 -3.11 8.47
CA TRP A 378 -33.67 -3.04 7.02
C TRP A 378 -33.65 -4.46 6.41
N PRO A 379 -34.48 -4.72 5.36
CA PRO A 379 -34.55 -6.04 4.76
C PRO A 379 -33.35 -6.32 3.85
N ALA A 380 -32.81 -7.54 3.91
CA ALA A 380 -31.81 -8.06 3.01
C ALA A 380 -32.40 -9.17 2.13
N PHE A 381 -32.24 -9.01 0.83
CA PHE A 381 -32.74 -9.93 -0.19
C PHE A 381 -31.59 -10.74 -0.79
N LYS A 382 -31.87 -11.96 -1.18
CA LYS A 382 -31.04 -12.76 -2.09
C LYS A 382 -31.53 -12.55 -3.52
N SER A 383 -30.71 -12.89 -4.52
CA SER A 383 -31.08 -12.74 -5.94
C SER A 383 -32.41 -13.42 -6.29
N GLU A 384 -32.70 -14.58 -5.71
CA GLU A 384 -33.95 -15.32 -5.95
C GLU A 384 -35.20 -14.60 -5.40
N GLN A 385 -35.01 -13.65 -4.49
CA GLN A 385 -36.10 -12.87 -3.88
C GLN A 385 -36.37 -11.55 -4.62
N LEU A 386 -35.63 -11.26 -5.68
CA LEU A 386 -35.74 -10.03 -6.45
C LEU A 386 -37.18 -9.70 -6.89
N PRO A 387 -38.00 -10.67 -7.37
CA PRO A 387 -39.38 -10.40 -7.79
C PRO A 387 -40.28 -9.87 -6.65
N PHE A 388 -39.90 -10.08 -5.40
CA PHE A 388 -40.68 -9.67 -4.23
C PHE A 388 -40.26 -8.31 -3.66
N VAL A 389 -39.16 -7.72 -4.11
CA VAL A 389 -38.58 -6.49 -3.56
C VAL A 389 -39.58 -5.32 -3.55
N SER A 390 -40.43 -5.20 -4.58
CA SER A 390 -41.45 -4.16 -4.69
C SER A 390 -42.57 -4.26 -3.63
N GLY A 391 -42.77 -5.43 -3.04
CA GLY A 391 -43.75 -5.65 -1.96
C GLY A 391 -43.32 -5.12 -0.60
N PHE A 392 -42.06 -4.70 -0.45
CA PHE A 392 -41.53 -4.21 0.81
C PHE A 392 -41.45 -2.69 0.85
N ASN A 393 -42.19 -2.06 1.75
CA ASN A 393 -42.18 -0.62 1.95
C ASN A 393 -41.04 -0.23 2.90
N ALA A 394 -39.79 -0.27 2.41
CA ALA A 394 -38.59 0.13 3.14
C ALA A 394 -37.81 1.17 2.31
N SER A 395 -37.35 2.24 2.95
CA SER A 395 -36.56 3.30 2.30
C SER A 395 -35.07 2.93 2.09
N LEU A 396 -34.65 1.81 2.64
CA LEU A 396 -33.34 1.20 2.44
C LEU A 396 -33.55 -0.30 2.35
N LYS A 397 -33.03 -0.92 1.30
CA LYS A 397 -33.05 -2.36 1.06
C LYS A 397 -31.67 -2.84 0.68
N PHE A 398 -31.27 -4.01 1.12
CA PHE A 398 -30.02 -4.63 0.72
C PHE A 398 -30.28 -5.81 -0.22
N LEU A 399 -29.51 -5.93 -1.29
CA LEU A 399 -29.60 -7.04 -2.23
C LEU A 399 -28.23 -7.70 -2.37
N PHE A 400 -28.11 -8.95 -1.93
CA PHE A 400 -26.93 -9.79 -2.18
C PHE A 400 -26.93 -10.27 -3.63
N ILE A 401 -25.91 -9.87 -4.40
CA ILE A 401 -25.84 -10.11 -5.83
C ILE A 401 -24.40 -10.48 -6.25
N SER A 402 -24.28 -11.42 -7.20
CA SER A 402 -23.01 -11.71 -7.88
C SER A 402 -22.99 -11.07 -9.27
N TYR A 403 -21.82 -11.09 -9.91
CA TYR A 403 -21.70 -10.62 -11.30
C TYR A 403 -22.67 -11.36 -12.25
N MET A 404 -22.73 -12.68 -12.14
CA MET A 404 -23.65 -13.49 -12.95
C MET A 404 -25.13 -13.32 -12.56
N GLY A 405 -25.40 -12.81 -11.37
CA GLY A 405 -26.76 -12.53 -10.90
C GLY A 405 -27.29 -11.16 -11.34
N LEU A 406 -26.47 -10.33 -11.96
CA LEU A 406 -26.89 -9.06 -12.56
C LEU A 406 -27.35 -9.30 -14.00
N ASP A 407 -28.42 -10.06 -14.15
CA ASP A 407 -29.07 -10.34 -15.43
C ASP A 407 -30.08 -9.25 -15.83
N ASP A 408 -30.74 -9.42 -16.98
CA ASP A 408 -31.70 -8.43 -17.53
C ASP A 408 -32.87 -8.14 -16.55
N GLU A 409 -33.33 -9.14 -15.78
CA GLU A 409 -34.40 -8.98 -14.80
C GLU A 409 -33.92 -8.16 -13.61
N ALA A 410 -32.72 -8.43 -13.11
CA ALA A 410 -32.09 -7.66 -12.05
C ALA A 410 -31.83 -6.22 -12.47
N ILE A 411 -31.32 -6.00 -13.69
CA ILE A 411 -31.08 -4.67 -14.25
C ILE A 411 -32.40 -3.90 -14.36
N ALA A 412 -33.46 -4.51 -14.89
CA ALA A 412 -34.77 -3.89 -15.00
C ALA A 412 -35.33 -3.50 -13.61
N CYS A 413 -35.24 -4.40 -12.63
CA CYS A 413 -35.67 -4.12 -11.26
C CYS A 413 -34.91 -2.96 -10.63
N LEU A 414 -33.57 -2.95 -10.73
CA LEU A 414 -32.71 -1.92 -10.13
C LEU A 414 -32.94 -0.53 -10.70
N LYS A 415 -33.35 -0.42 -11.97
CA LYS A 415 -33.74 0.85 -12.59
C LYS A 415 -34.95 1.51 -11.93
N TYR A 416 -35.85 0.71 -11.33
CA TYR A 416 -37.04 1.19 -10.61
C TYR A 416 -36.84 1.32 -9.09
N HIS A 417 -35.76 0.76 -8.54
CA HIS A 417 -35.49 0.68 -7.11
C HIS A 417 -34.15 1.32 -6.73
N PRO A 418 -34.01 2.66 -6.80
CA PRO A 418 -32.78 3.35 -6.44
C PRO A 418 -32.44 3.26 -4.94
N GLU A 419 -33.41 2.87 -4.09
CA GLU A 419 -33.25 2.64 -2.64
C GLU A 419 -32.53 1.32 -2.30
N ILE A 420 -32.21 0.50 -3.30
CA ILE A 420 -31.49 -0.74 -3.10
C ILE A 420 -29.98 -0.48 -3.04
N VAL A 421 -29.35 -0.91 -1.96
CA VAL A 421 -27.90 -1.03 -1.80
C VAL A 421 -27.49 -2.44 -2.20
N LEU A 422 -26.56 -2.56 -3.12
CA LEU A 422 -26.05 -3.85 -3.59
C LEU A 422 -24.96 -4.33 -2.65
N VAL A 423 -25.05 -5.59 -2.24
CA VAL A 423 -24.01 -6.31 -1.49
C VAL A 423 -23.39 -7.32 -2.45
N ALA A 424 -22.25 -6.93 -3.03
CA ALA A 424 -21.53 -7.76 -3.99
C ALA A 424 -20.97 -8.99 -3.30
N GLN A 425 -21.30 -10.18 -3.81
CA GLN A 425 -20.77 -11.46 -3.32
C GLN A 425 -20.11 -12.23 -4.46
N SER A 426 -19.09 -13.03 -4.13
CA SER A 426 -18.36 -13.83 -5.12
C SER A 426 -17.80 -15.10 -4.47
N ILE A 427 -17.94 -16.21 -5.18
CA ILE A 427 -17.25 -17.48 -4.91
C ILE A 427 -16.16 -17.79 -5.94
N HIS A 428 -15.95 -16.87 -6.86
CA HIS A 428 -14.97 -17.03 -7.93
C HIS A 428 -13.53 -17.01 -7.37
N PRO A 429 -12.60 -17.84 -7.87
CA PRO A 429 -11.20 -17.84 -7.41
C PRO A 429 -10.53 -16.47 -7.54
N ASN A 430 -10.86 -15.70 -8.58
CA ASN A 430 -10.49 -14.29 -8.73
C ASN A 430 -11.70 -13.39 -8.40
N ARG A 431 -12.09 -13.34 -7.11
CA ARG A 431 -13.25 -12.54 -6.68
C ARG A 431 -13.10 -11.06 -7.00
N LEU A 432 -11.87 -10.52 -6.93
CA LEU A 432 -11.62 -9.11 -7.23
C LEU A 432 -11.95 -8.81 -8.70
N GLY A 433 -11.57 -9.67 -9.63
CA GLY A 433 -11.91 -9.52 -11.04
C GLY A 433 -13.42 -9.57 -11.28
N GLU A 434 -14.13 -10.47 -10.60
CA GLU A 434 -15.60 -10.57 -10.69
C GLU A 434 -16.30 -9.33 -10.07
N TYR A 435 -15.79 -8.79 -8.97
CA TYR A 435 -16.28 -7.54 -8.39
C TYR A 435 -16.04 -6.34 -9.30
N ARG A 436 -14.89 -6.27 -9.97
CA ARG A 436 -14.64 -5.27 -11.00
C ARG A 436 -15.64 -5.40 -12.16
N ALA A 437 -15.87 -6.62 -12.63
CA ALA A 437 -16.83 -6.87 -13.71
C ALA A 437 -18.25 -6.43 -13.32
N LEU A 438 -18.70 -6.73 -12.11
CA LEU A 438 -19.98 -6.25 -11.59
C LEU A 438 -20.05 -4.72 -11.55
N ALA A 439 -19.04 -4.04 -11.01
CA ALA A 439 -19.01 -2.58 -10.94
C ALA A 439 -19.06 -1.94 -12.33
N HIS A 440 -18.31 -2.46 -13.28
CA HIS A 440 -18.31 -2.00 -14.67
C HIS A 440 -19.63 -2.26 -15.38
N GLN A 441 -20.27 -3.40 -15.13
CA GLN A 441 -21.59 -3.69 -15.70
C GLN A 441 -22.64 -2.71 -15.17
N LEU A 442 -22.62 -2.40 -13.86
CA LEU A 442 -23.49 -1.36 -13.29
C LEU A 442 -23.29 0.00 -13.96
N MET A 443 -22.04 0.38 -14.25
CA MET A 443 -21.75 1.62 -14.98
C MET A 443 -22.27 1.55 -16.42
N ASN A 444 -21.99 0.48 -17.15
CA ASN A 444 -22.45 0.28 -18.53
C ASN A 444 -23.98 0.33 -18.65
N GLU A 445 -24.72 -0.12 -17.63
CA GLU A 445 -26.18 -0.08 -17.56
C GLU A 445 -26.73 1.24 -16.98
N GLY A 446 -25.88 2.18 -16.59
CA GLY A 446 -26.26 3.46 -15.99
C GLY A 446 -26.88 3.31 -14.60
N LEU A 447 -26.64 2.21 -13.91
CA LEU A 447 -27.16 1.93 -12.56
C LEU A 447 -26.33 2.65 -11.51
N LYS A 448 -27.01 3.43 -10.65
CA LYS A 448 -26.38 4.26 -9.62
C LYS A 448 -26.58 3.70 -8.20
N ASN A 449 -27.03 2.46 -8.06
CA ASN A 449 -27.17 1.82 -6.76
C ASN A 449 -25.81 1.74 -6.05
N PRO A 450 -25.72 2.07 -4.75
CA PRO A 450 -24.49 1.94 -3.98
C PRO A 450 -24.00 0.50 -3.93
N LEU A 451 -22.67 0.31 -3.83
CA LEU A 451 -22.02 -0.99 -3.88
C LEU A 451 -21.19 -1.24 -2.63
N VAL A 452 -21.61 -2.20 -1.82
CA VAL A 452 -20.91 -2.73 -0.64
C VAL A 452 -20.28 -4.06 -1.04
N PHE A 453 -19.02 -4.29 -0.68
CA PHE A 453 -18.33 -5.53 -1.00
C PHE A 453 -18.39 -6.51 0.18
N PHE A 454 -18.99 -7.68 -0.06
CA PHE A 454 -18.99 -8.78 0.90
C PHE A 454 -17.70 -9.58 0.79
N GLN A 455 -16.89 -9.48 1.83
CA GLN A 455 -15.62 -10.18 1.95
C GLN A 455 -15.75 -11.29 2.99
N HIS A 456 -15.82 -12.52 2.52
CA HIS A 456 -15.92 -13.71 3.36
C HIS A 456 -14.62 -14.50 3.39
N TYR A 457 -14.11 -14.75 4.58
CA TYR A 457 -12.89 -15.53 4.84
C TYR A 457 -13.12 -16.61 5.90
N ALA A 458 -12.17 -17.52 5.98
CA ALA A 458 -12.16 -18.59 6.97
C ALA A 458 -10.73 -18.76 7.50
N GLU A 459 -10.22 -17.70 8.14
CA GLU A 459 -8.85 -17.60 8.62
C GLU A 459 -8.80 -17.80 10.14
N ASP A 460 -7.78 -18.53 10.61
CA ASP A 460 -7.53 -18.78 12.04
C ASP A 460 -6.43 -17.83 12.58
N GLU A 461 -5.72 -17.14 11.70
CA GLU A 461 -4.70 -16.14 12.03
C GLU A 461 -5.13 -14.74 11.62
N VAL A 462 -5.02 -13.78 12.53
CA VAL A 462 -5.37 -12.36 12.30
C VAL A 462 -4.58 -11.79 11.12
N GLU A 463 -3.28 -12.08 11.04
CA GLU A 463 -2.41 -11.60 9.97
C GLU A 463 -2.89 -12.06 8.58
N ASN A 464 -3.35 -13.32 8.46
CA ASN A 464 -3.89 -13.82 7.20
C ASN A 464 -5.18 -13.09 6.80
N LEU A 465 -6.09 -12.86 7.76
CA LEU A 465 -7.31 -12.10 7.52
C LEU A 465 -6.99 -10.67 7.02
N GLN A 466 -6.08 -9.98 7.71
CA GLN A 466 -5.67 -8.61 7.36
C GLN A 466 -5.05 -8.53 5.97
N ILE A 467 -4.10 -9.43 5.66
CA ILE A 467 -3.42 -9.44 4.36
C ILE A 467 -4.40 -9.74 3.23
N LYS A 468 -5.21 -10.80 3.35
CA LYS A 468 -6.12 -11.23 2.28
C LYS A 468 -7.24 -10.22 2.03
N SER A 469 -7.89 -9.73 3.08
CA SER A 469 -8.98 -8.77 2.95
C SER A 469 -8.51 -7.42 2.43
N ALA A 470 -7.35 -6.94 2.88
CA ALA A 470 -6.77 -5.70 2.37
C ALA A 470 -6.33 -5.82 0.90
N ALA A 471 -5.76 -6.96 0.49
CA ALA A 471 -5.35 -7.21 -0.89
C ALA A 471 -6.55 -7.30 -1.84
N ASP A 472 -7.66 -7.92 -1.43
CA ASP A 472 -8.89 -8.00 -2.23
C ASP A 472 -9.58 -6.65 -2.38
N MET A 473 -9.54 -5.81 -1.34
CA MET A 473 -10.20 -4.51 -1.34
C MET A 473 -9.38 -3.41 -2.01
N GLY A 474 -8.04 -3.57 -2.08
CA GLY A 474 -7.14 -2.50 -2.49
C GLY A 474 -7.48 -1.90 -3.85
N ALA A 475 -7.55 -2.73 -4.89
CA ALA A 475 -7.88 -2.25 -6.22
C ALA A 475 -9.32 -1.69 -6.32
N LEU A 476 -10.30 -2.31 -5.63
CA LEU A 476 -11.70 -1.85 -5.65
C LEU A 476 -11.87 -0.45 -5.05
N ILE A 477 -11.14 -0.16 -3.97
CA ILE A 477 -11.13 1.16 -3.34
C ILE A 477 -10.44 2.18 -4.24
N ILE A 478 -9.28 1.83 -4.81
CA ILE A 478 -8.49 2.73 -5.66
C ILE A 478 -9.20 2.99 -6.98
N ASP A 479 -9.91 2.00 -7.52
CA ASP A 479 -10.74 2.15 -8.72
C ASP A 479 -12.04 2.94 -8.46
N GLY A 480 -12.31 3.33 -7.21
CA GLY A 480 -13.43 4.18 -6.85
C GLY A 480 -14.78 3.48 -6.72
N PHE A 481 -14.82 2.17 -6.57
CA PHE A 481 -16.09 1.41 -6.58
C PHE A 481 -16.70 1.21 -5.20
N CYS A 482 -15.97 1.51 -4.10
CA CYS A 482 -16.34 1.11 -2.75
C CYS A 482 -17.26 2.13 -2.06
N ASP A 483 -18.52 1.76 -1.82
CA ASP A 483 -19.44 2.47 -0.93
C ASP A 483 -19.55 1.83 0.46
N GLY A 484 -18.94 0.66 0.67
CA GLY A 484 -18.85 -0.01 1.96
C GLY A 484 -18.20 -1.37 1.91
N ILE A 485 -17.89 -1.89 3.11
CA ILE A 485 -17.33 -3.22 3.33
C ILE A 485 -18.22 -3.98 4.31
N LEU A 486 -18.59 -5.20 3.95
CA LEU A 486 -19.13 -6.21 4.83
C LEU A 486 -18.08 -7.31 4.97
N LEU A 487 -17.31 -7.29 6.07
CA LEU A 487 -16.25 -8.26 6.32
C LEU A 487 -16.74 -9.33 7.30
N PHE A 488 -16.64 -10.59 6.88
CA PHE A 488 -17.00 -11.74 7.69
C PHE A 488 -15.89 -12.78 7.70
N ASN A 489 -15.51 -13.23 8.88
CA ASN A 489 -14.54 -14.31 9.05
C ASN A 489 -15.13 -15.45 9.88
N GLN A 490 -15.21 -16.61 9.27
CA GLN A 490 -15.70 -17.83 9.93
C GLN A 490 -14.54 -18.82 10.04
N SER A 491 -14.06 -19.09 11.27
CA SER A 491 -12.99 -20.09 11.49
C SER A 491 -13.38 -21.46 10.92
N LYS A 492 -12.41 -22.12 10.27
CA LYS A 492 -12.58 -23.48 9.71
C LYS A 492 -12.60 -24.57 10.78
N GLN A 493 -12.00 -24.32 11.95
CA GLN A 493 -11.79 -25.35 12.95
C GLN A 493 -12.91 -25.37 13.99
N LYS A 494 -13.60 -26.50 14.14
CA LYS A 494 -14.44 -26.76 15.33
C LYS A 494 -13.53 -26.76 16.57
N GLY A 495 -13.67 -25.73 17.42
CA GLY A 495 -12.85 -25.56 18.63
C GLY A 495 -11.52 -24.82 18.43
N GLY A 496 -11.23 -24.33 17.21
CA GLY A 496 -10.08 -23.43 16.95
C GLY A 496 -10.27 -22.06 17.60
N LYS A 497 -9.16 -21.33 17.80
CA LYS A 497 -9.19 -19.95 18.32
C LYS A 497 -9.86 -19.05 17.28
N LYS A 498 -11.12 -18.68 17.51
CA LYS A 498 -11.86 -17.76 16.64
C LYS A 498 -11.20 -16.37 16.69
N ILE A 499 -10.95 -15.76 15.53
CA ILE A 499 -10.63 -14.33 15.46
C ILE A 499 -11.85 -13.57 15.99
N SER A 500 -11.64 -12.65 16.93
CA SER A 500 -12.75 -11.91 17.53
C SER A 500 -13.41 -10.99 16.51
N ASP A 501 -14.72 -10.79 16.66
CA ASP A 501 -15.50 -9.91 15.80
C ASP A 501 -15.00 -8.47 15.88
N LYS A 502 -14.50 -8.01 17.05
CA LYS A 502 -13.84 -6.70 17.21
C LYS A 502 -12.61 -6.53 16.31
N VAL A 503 -11.81 -7.56 16.14
CA VAL A 503 -10.63 -7.55 15.25
C VAL A 503 -11.08 -7.52 13.79
N THR A 504 -12.12 -8.25 13.44
CA THR A 504 -12.71 -8.25 12.09
C THR A 504 -13.24 -6.86 11.73
N ASP A 505 -13.99 -6.22 12.63
CA ASP A 505 -14.49 -4.85 12.43
C ASP A 505 -13.34 -3.85 12.30
N ALA A 506 -12.35 -3.89 13.22
CA ALA A 506 -11.18 -3.03 13.18
C ALA A 506 -10.40 -3.18 11.86
N THR A 507 -10.30 -4.41 11.34
CA THR A 507 -9.68 -4.68 10.03
C THR A 507 -10.42 -3.98 8.90
N ALA A 508 -11.76 -4.01 8.86
CA ALA A 508 -12.56 -3.32 7.86
C ALA A 508 -12.33 -1.79 7.90
N PHE A 509 -12.34 -1.18 9.09
CA PHE A 509 -12.01 0.23 9.27
C PHE A 509 -10.58 0.54 8.84
N GLY A 510 -9.62 -0.32 9.19
CA GLY A 510 -8.21 -0.19 8.79
C GLY A 510 -8.01 -0.20 7.28
N ILE A 511 -8.75 -1.06 6.56
CA ILE A 511 -8.74 -1.13 5.09
C ILE A 511 -9.24 0.18 4.47
N LEU A 512 -10.37 0.72 4.93
CA LEU A 512 -10.91 1.99 4.43
C LEU A 512 -9.95 3.15 4.69
N GLN A 513 -9.28 3.16 5.85
CA GLN A 513 -8.28 4.16 6.18
C GLN A 513 -7.01 4.02 5.34
N ALA A 514 -6.50 2.81 5.12
CA ALA A 514 -5.36 2.54 4.25
C ALA A 514 -5.61 2.95 2.80
N GLY A 515 -6.86 2.83 2.33
CA GLY A 515 -7.34 3.28 1.02
C GLY A 515 -7.69 4.77 0.95
N ARG A 516 -7.50 5.52 2.03
CA ARG A 516 -7.76 6.98 2.12
C ARG A 516 -9.20 7.41 1.88
N VAL A 517 -10.17 6.52 2.06
CA VAL A 517 -11.60 6.80 1.82
C VAL A 517 -12.40 7.03 3.10
N ARG A 518 -11.87 6.61 4.26
CA ARG A 518 -12.48 6.89 5.58
C ARG A 518 -11.41 6.88 6.68
N THR A 519 -11.36 7.93 7.49
CA THR A 519 -10.45 8.00 8.65
C THR A 519 -11.18 7.63 9.92
N SER A 520 -10.66 6.66 10.67
CA SER A 520 -11.26 6.11 11.89
C SER A 520 -10.42 6.25 13.15
N LYS A 521 -9.10 6.40 13.00
CA LYS A 521 -8.12 6.53 14.09
C LYS A 521 -7.00 7.48 13.71
N THR A 522 -6.08 7.76 14.65
CA THR A 522 -4.80 8.44 14.35
C THR A 522 -4.03 7.63 13.31
N GLU A 523 -3.50 8.31 12.30
CA GLU A 523 -2.64 7.68 11.30
C GLU A 523 -1.18 7.90 11.66
N TYR A 524 -0.39 6.81 11.63
CA TYR A 524 1.05 6.87 11.82
C TYR A 524 1.75 6.59 10.49
N ILE A 525 2.65 7.52 10.11
CA ILE A 525 3.55 7.39 8.97
C ILE A 525 4.92 7.13 9.56
N SER A 526 5.25 5.86 9.80
CA SER A 526 6.49 5.49 10.48
C SER A 526 7.40 4.66 9.59
N CYS A 527 8.70 5.02 9.57
CA CYS A 527 9.67 4.31 8.76
C CYS A 527 10.02 2.94 9.36
N PRO A 528 10.44 1.96 8.52
CA PRO A 528 10.79 0.62 9.01
C PRO A 528 12.13 0.54 9.73
N GLY A 529 12.88 1.66 9.79
CA GLY A 529 14.26 1.65 10.24
C GLY A 529 15.24 1.14 9.19
N CYS A 530 16.48 1.59 9.26
CA CYS A 530 17.59 1.15 8.44
C CYS A 530 18.91 1.54 9.14
N GLY A 531 20.07 1.28 8.56
CA GLY A 531 21.37 1.68 9.12
C GLY A 531 21.55 3.20 9.37
N ARG A 532 20.58 4.03 8.96
CA ARG A 532 20.54 5.48 9.22
C ARG A 532 19.71 5.86 10.46
N THR A 533 19.00 4.91 11.08
CA THR A 533 18.16 5.19 12.25
C THR A 533 19.01 5.61 13.43
N LEU A 534 18.61 6.68 14.11
CA LEU A 534 19.43 7.40 15.11
C LEU A 534 18.98 7.18 16.55
N TYR A 535 17.89 6.44 16.79
CA TYR A 535 17.28 6.19 18.08
C TYR A 535 16.51 4.85 18.08
N ASP A 536 16.03 4.40 19.25
CA ASP A 536 15.17 3.21 19.32
C ASP A 536 13.78 3.52 18.77
N LEU A 537 13.58 3.15 17.50
CA LEU A 537 12.40 3.47 16.73
C LEU A 537 11.15 2.74 17.26
N GLU A 538 11.26 1.44 17.56
CA GLU A 538 10.12 0.62 17.98
C GLU A 538 9.53 1.10 19.32
N SER A 539 10.39 1.31 20.34
CA SER A 539 9.94 1.80 21.64
C SER A 539 9.36 3.22 21.53
N THR A 540 9.94 4.08 20.69
CA THR A 540 9.45 5.45 20.47
C THR A 540 8.07 5.45 19.79
N ILE A 541 7.87 4.62 18.75
CA ILE A 541 6.56 4.46 18.11
C ILE A 541 5.52 4.02 19.15
N ALA A 542 5.83 3.02 19.98
CA ALA A 542 4.91 2.54 21.03
C ALA A 542 4.52 3.65 22.03
N ARG A 543 5.48 4.47 22.49
CA ARG A 543 5.23 5.60 23.39
C ARG A 543 4.33 6.66 22.73
N ILE A 544 4.61 7.05 21.49
CA ILE A 544 3.82 8.04 20.76
C ILE A 544 2.40 7.50 20.54
N LYS A 545 2.24 6.26 20.11
CA LYS A 545 0.93 5.62 19.94
C LYS A 545 0.13 5.56 21.24
N GLN A 546 0.77 5.20 22.34
CA GLN A 546 0.13 5.18 23.65
C GLN A 546 -0.43 6.55 24.04
N ALA A 547 0.25 7.64 23.68
CA ALA A 547 -0.16 8.99 24.03
C ALA A 547 -1.19 9.60 23.07
N THR A 548 -1.26 9.14 21.80
CA THR A 548 -1.96 9.86 20.72
C THR A 548 -2.99 9.03 19.97
N SER A 549 -3.14 7.72 20.24
CA SER A 549 -4.01 6.80 19.46
C SER A 549 -5.49 7.19 19.44
N HIS A 550 -5.93 8.01 20.41
CA HIS A 550 -7.31 8.52 20.51
C HIS A 550 -7.56 9.79 19.67
N LEU A 551 -6.53 10.40 19.09
CA LEU A 551 -6.61 11.65 18.33
C LEU A 551 -7.07 11.35 16.88
N LYS A 552 -8.34 11.00 16.73
CA LYS A 552 -8.92 10.61 15.44
C LYS A 552 -8.73 11.70 14.38
N GLY A 553 -8.24 11.29 13.21
CA GLY A 553 -8.03 12.17 12.07
C GLY A 553 -6.65 12.81 12.01
N LEU A 554 -5.87 12.76 13.10
CA LEU A 554 -4.52 13.29 13.14
C LEU A 554 -3.54 12.33 12.44
N LYS A 555 -2.57 12.89 11.72
CA LYS A 555 -1.48 12.15 11.06
C LYS A 555 -0.15 12.51 11.71
N ILE A 556 0.56 11.52 12.23
CA ILE A 556 1.85 11.70 12.90
C ILE A 556 2.94 10.94 12.15
N GLY A 557 3.95 11.68 11.67
CA GLY A 557 5.16 11.13 11.06
C GLY A 557 6.20 10.77 12.11
N ILE A 558 6.76 9.55 12.05
CA ILE A 558 7.82 9.09 12.96
C ILE A 558 8.97 8.54 12.11
N MET A 559 10.05 9.33 12.00
CA MET A 559 11.13 9.08 11.04
C MET A 559 12.47 8.88 11.75
N GLY A 560 13.15 7.80 11.44
CA GLY A 560 14.46 7.46 12.03
C GLY A 560 15.58 8.45 11.67
N CYS A 561 15.47 9.18 10.56
CA CYS A 561 16.46 10.15 10.11
C CYS A 561 15.88 11.20 9.15
N ILE A 562 16.69 12.25 8.85
CA ILE A 562 16.28 13.36 7.97
C ILE A 562 16.37 13.06 6.47
N VAL A 563 16.94 11.93 6.05
CA VAL A 563 17.27 11.68 4.63
C VAL A 563 16.02 11.69 3.75
N ASN A 564 15.01 10.94 4.10
CA ASN A 564 13.70 10.93 3.43
C ASN A 564 12.58 11.47 4.32
N GLY A 565 12.84 11.55 5.63
CA GLY A 565 11.82 11.82 6.64
C GLY A 565 10.91 13.02 6.33
N PRO A 566 11.44 14.24 6.15
CA PRO A 566 10.61 15.41 5.91
C PRO A 566 9.76 15.33 4.65
N GLY A 567 10.23 14.62 3.61
CA GLY A 567 9.49 14.43 2.38
C GLY A 567 8.40 13.37 2.49
N GLU A 568 8.73 12.21 3.09
CA GLU A 568 7.79 11.08 3.24
C GLU A 568 6.65 11.40 4.23
N MET A 569 6.89 12.27 5.21
CA MET A 569 5.86 12.76 6.12
C MET A 569 5.19 14.07 5.67
N ALA A 570 5.33 14.47 4.41
CA ALA A 570 4.78 15.74 3.91
C ALA A 570 3.26 15.88 4.12
N ASP A 571 2.55 14.75 4.19
CA ASP A 571 1.12 14.64 4.50
C ASP A 571 0.83 14.56 6.00
N ALA A 572 1.84 14.49 6.86
CA ALA A 572 1.65 14.44 8.31
C ALA A 572 1.32 15.82 8.87
N ASP A 573 0.45 15.86 9.89
CA ASP A 573 0.15 17.09 10.64
C ASP A 573 1.30 17.43 11.58
N TYR A 574 1.91 16.41 12.18
CA TYR A 574 3.07 16.51 13.08
C TYR A 574 4.14 15.49 12.72
N GLY A 575 5.40 15.84 12.98
CA GLY A 575 6.54 14.98 12.69
C GLY A 575 7.53 14.89 13.85
N TYR A 576 7.99 13.66 14.09
CA TYR A 576 9.06 13.31 15.01
C TYR A 576 10.21 12.71 14.19
N VAL A 577 11.33 13.41 14.07
CA VAL A 577 12.40 13.07 13.12
C VAL A 577 13.75 13.03 13.80
N GLY A 578 14.48 11.90 13.66
CA GLY A 578 15.87 11.79 14.13
C GLY A 578 16.78 12.79 13.44
N ALA A 579 17.42 13.68 14.21
CA ALA A 579 18.31 14.72 13.74
C ALA A 579 19.81 14.43 13.98
N GLY A 580 20.10 13.57 14.95
CA GLY A 580 21.43 13.12 15.36
C GLY A 580 21.29 12.06 16.44
N ARG A 581 22.38 11.44 16.89
CA ARG A 581 22.32 10.47 17.99
C ARG A 581 21.76 11.13 19.25
N GLY A 582 20.66 10.59 19.78
CA GLY A 582 19.98 11.13 20.95
C GLY A 582 19.34 12.51 20.73
N LYS A 583 19.16 12.95 19.46
CA LYS A 583 18.59 14.25 19.13
C LYS A 583 17.47 14.13 18.12
N ILE A 584 16.37 14.81 18.39
CA ILE A 584 15.15 14.80 17.60
C ILE A 584 14.81 16.21 17.15
N SER A 585 14.19 16.33 15.98
CA SER A 585 13.52 17.54 15.52
C SER A 585 12.03 17.32 15.39
N LEU A 586 11.22 18.28 15.84
CA LEU A 586 9.78 18.27 15.74
C LEU A 586 9.30 19.16 14.58
N TYR A 587 8.31 18.67 13.88
CA TYR A 587 7.71 19.33 12.74
C TYR A 587 6.21 19.54 12.92
N LYS A 588 5.71 20.65 12.37
CA LYS A 588 4.30 20.85 12.08
C LYS A 588 4.14 20.95 10.56
N LYS A 589 3.50 19.97 9.94
CA LYS A 589 3.49 19.79 8.48
C LYS A 589 4.93 19.76 7.93
N LYS A 590 5.27 20.68 7.04
CA LYS A 590 6.62 20.77 6.42
C LYS A 590 7.59 21.68 7.19
N GLU A 591 7.12 22.37 8.24
CA GLU A 591 7.91 23.33 9.02
C GLU A 591 8.58 22.66 10.22
N CYS A 592 9.89 22.82 10.34
CA CYS A 592 10.63 22.39 11.52
C CYS A 592 10.45 23.42 12.66
N ILE A 593 9.72 23.04 13.71
CA ILE A 593 9.36 23.92 14.82
C ILE A 593 10.46 23.97 15.88
N GLU A 594 11.03 22.80 16.23
CA GLU A 594 12.09 22.72 17.25
C GLU A 594 13.15 21.70 16.81
N LYS A 595 14.44 22.04 16.99
CA LYS A 595 15.58 21.22 16.57
C LYS A 595 16.41 20.76 17.76
N ASN A 596 17.07 19.61 17.59
CA ASN A 596 18.07 19.10 18.52
C ASN A 596 17.54 18.87 19.96
N ILE A 597 16.27 18.49 20.08
CA ILE A 597 15.65 18.12 21.35
C ILE A 597 16.28 16.81 21.85
N PRO A 598 16.64 16.70 23.15
CA PRO A 598 17.02 15.41 23.73
C PRO A 598 15.92 14.34 23.52
N GLU A 599 16.31 13.13 23.14
CA GLU A 599 15.37 12.03 22.84
C GLU A 599 14.42 11.75 24.01
N GLU A 600 14.91 11.83 25.25
CA GLU A 600 14.14 11.62 26.46
C GLU A 600 12.98 12.60 26.66
N GLU A 601 13.09 13.83 26.13
CA GLU A 601 12.07 14.90 26.25
C GLU A 601 11.17 14.99 25.02
N ALA A 602 11.56 14.37 23.90
CA ALA A 602 10.99 14.68 22.60
C ALA A 602 9.54 14.20 22.43
N VAL A 603 9.13 13.12 23.10
CA VAL A 603 7.74 12.63 23.03
C VAL A 603 6.81 13.57 23.79
N GLU A 604 7.20 14.00 24.99
CA GLU A 604 6.44 14.98 25.79
C GLU A 604 6.31 16.31 25.04
N LYS A 605 7.37 16.80 24.42
CA LYS A 605 7.35 18.02 23.59
C LYS A 605 6.49 17.89 22.34
N LEU A 606 6.42 16.69 21.72
CA LEU A 606 5.48 16.44 20.64
C LEU A 606 4.03 16.59 21.12
N ILE A 607 3.70 16.03 22.27
CA ILE A 607 2.37 16.14 22.87
C ILE A 607 2.03 17.60 23.20
N GLU A 608 2.99 18.34 23.79
CA GLU A 608 2.84 19.77 24.05
C GLU A 608 2.60 20.57 22.76
N LEU A 609 3.32 20.26 21.69
CA LEU A 609 3.13 20.87 20.37
C LEU A 609 1.72 20.62 19.83
N ILE A 610 1.21 19.39 19.94
CA ILE A 610 -0.16 19.04 19.54
C ILE A 610 -1.19 19.82 20.38
N LYS A 611 -1.01 19.87 21.71
CA LYS A 611 -1.87 20.63 22.64
C LYS A 611 -1.89 22.12 22.32
N LYS A 612 -0.72 22.72 22.11
CA LYS A 612 -0.57 24.14 21.77
C LYS A 612 -1.31 24.54 20.50
N ASN A 613 -1.48 23.63 19.56
CA ASN A 613 -2.19 23.86 18.31
C ASN A 613 -3.70 23.53 18.40
N GLY A 614 -4.19 23.06 19.53
CA GLY A 614 -5.61 22.75 19.73
C GLY A 614 -6.07 21.42 19.12
N ASP A 615 -5.12 20.58 18.67
CA ASP A 615 -5.39 19.30 18.01
C ASP A 615 -5.39 18.12 18.99
N TYR A 616 -5.26 18.38 20.30
CA TYR A 616 -5.29 17.38 21.37
C TYR A 616 -6.64 17.38 22.07
N THR A 617 -7.25 16.22 22.20
CA THR A 617 -8.44 16.00 23.02
C THR A 617 -8.05 15.05 24.18
N GLU A 618 -8.57 15.29 25.38
CA GLU A 618 -8.38 14.34 26.49
C GLU A 618 -9.14 13.03 26.18
N ARG A 619 -8.66 11.93 26.80
CA ARG A 619 -9.24 10.60 26.62
C ARG A 619 -10.62 10.47 27.24
#